data_35f438bb34eb6db40dc2f92b5ba417ab
#
_entry.id   35f438bb34eb6db40dc2f92b5ba417ab
#
_cell.length_a   1.000
_cell.length_b   1.000
_cell.length_c   1.000
_cell.angle_alpha   90.00
_cell.angle_beta   90.00
_cell.angle_gamma   90.00
#
_symmetry.space_group_name_H-M   'P 1'
#
loop_
_entity.id
_entity.type
_entity.pdbx_description
1 polymer ?
#
loop_
_entity_poly.entity_id
_entity_poly.type
_entity_poly.pdbx_seq_one_letter_code
_entity_poly.pdbx_strand_id
1 'polypeptide(L)'
;RQVVWFRKDLRLRDNPCLEYATKKELEIIPVFIWDPEEGGEWSPGAASRWCLHHALDSLGNSIEELGGCLVLAKGKAEEILPRLAATYQADEVLYARTYHPAGIQTQSAVEESLEQAHIHTQSFNASLLQEPWETKNGSGKPFQVFTPYWRKSRPVIYREPLQYQVSKLPFLKTPTPESSLDELALLPDHHWYEKFPEHWIVTEEAAHQMIDRTVEEVTRS
;
A
#
# COMPACT_ATOMS: atom_id res chain seq x y z
N ARG A 1 -17.13 -6.53 -8.16
CA ARG A 1 -16.40 -5.41 -7.53
C ARG A 1 -15.23 -5.95 -6.72
N GLN A 2 -14.18 -5.11 -6.55
CA GLN A 2 -12.99 -5.47 -5.80
C GLN A 2 -12.62 -4.34 -4.84
N VAL A 3 -12.29 -4.68 -3.59
CA VAL A 3 -11.66 -3.77 -2.66
C VAL A 3 -10.16 -3.81 -2.89
N VAL A 4 -9.51 -2.67 -3.07
CA VAL A 4 -8.06 -2.53 -3.02
C VAL A 4 -7.70 -1.89 -1.68
N TRP A 5 -7.18 -2.70 -0.77
CA TRP A 5 -6.76 -2.25 0.55
C TRP A 5 -5.32 -1.75 0.49
N PHE A 6 -5.18 -0.43 0.37
CA PHE A 6 -3.89 0.25 0.46
C PHE A 6 -3.34 0.17 1.89
N ARG A 7 -2.06 -0.11 2.00
CA ARG A 7 -1.35 -0.20 3.28
C ARG A 7 -0.13 0.74 3.30
N LYS A 8 1.05 0.25 2.90
CA LYS A 8 2.29 1.03 2.78
C LYS A 8 2.64 1.36 1.33
N ASP A 9 1.79 0.99 0.40
CA ASP A 9 1.91 1.10 -1.05
C ASP A 9 1.03 2.23 -1.62
N LEU A 10 1.03 3.40 -0.96
CA LEU A 10 0.17 4.55 -1.27
C LEU A 10 0.55 5.20 -2.59
N ARG A 11 0.34 4.48 -3.71
CA ARG A 11 0.64 4.92 -5.06
C ARG A 11 -0.31 4.31 -6.09
N LEU A 12 -0.50 5.00 -7.19
CA LEU A 12 -1.30 4.53 -8.32
C LEU A 12 -0.46 3.88 -9.42
N ARG A 13 0.80 4.30 -9.60
CA ARG A 13 1.72 3.72 -10.59
C ARG A 13 2.43 2.49 -10.02
N ASP A 14 2.74 1.53 -10.89
CA ASP A 14 3.46 0.30 -10.53
C ASP A 14 2.88 -0.40 -9.28
N ASN A 15 1.55 -0.42 -9.15
CA ASN A 15 0.85 -1.09 -8.07
C ASN A 15 0.24 -2.41 -8.57
N PRO A 16 0.71 -3.58 -8.09
CA PRO A 16 0.25 -4.87 -8.59
C PRO A 16 -1.21 -5.18 -8.26
N CYS A 17 -1.76 -4.61 -7.19
CA CYS A 17 -3.19 -4.76 -6.87
C CYS A 17 -4.05 -4.06 -7.92
N LEU A 18 -3.67 -2.84 -8.31
CA LEU A 18 -4.38 -2.07 -9.32
C LEU A 18 -4.21 -2.67 -10.72
N GLU A 19 -3.03 -3.17 -11.05
CA GLU A 19 -2.81 -3.88 -12.32
C GLU A 19 -3.73 -5.10 -12.43
N TYR A 20 -3.78 -5.93 -11.39
CA TYR A 20 -4.64 -7.11 -11.35
C TYR A 20 -6.13 -6.74 -11.46
N ALA A 21 -6.58 -5.74 -10.68
CA ALA A 21 -7.95 -5.26 -10.74
C ALA A 21 -8.34 -4.76 -12.13
N THR A 22 -7.46 -3.99 -12.78
CA THR A 22 -7.69 -3.49 -14.14
C THR A 22 -7.84 -4.62 -15.16
N LYS A 23 -7.04 -5.68 -15.05
CA LYS A 23 -7.13 -6.84 -15.95
C LYS A 23 -8.46 -7.59 -15.83
N LYS A 24 -9.12 -7.52 -14.69
CA LYS A 24 -10.45 -8.11 -14.48
C LYS A 24 -11.62 -7.22 -14.91
N GLU A 25 -11.36 -5.96 -15.26
CA GLU A 25 -12.37 -4.98 -15.66
C GLU A 25 -13.49 -4.78 -14.62
N LEU A 26 -13.17 -4.95 -13.33
CA LEU A 26 -14.12 -4.78 -12.22
C LEU A 26 -13.94 -3.43 -11.55
N GLU A 27 -15.04 -2.86 -11.05
CA GLU A 27 -14.98 -1.60 -10.29
C GLU A 27 -14.12 -1.77 -9.04
N ILE A 28 -13.25 -0.78 -8.80
CA ILE A 28 -12.29 -0.73 -7.70
C ILE A 28 -12.84 0.17 -6.59
N ILE A 29 -12.87 -0.35 -5.37
CA ILE A 29 -13.11 0.41 -4.14
C ILE A 29 -11.76 0.59 -3.44
N PRO A 30 -11.12 1.77 -3.55
CA PRO A 30 -9.86 2.02 -2.87
C PRO A 30 -10.11 2.29 -1.38
N VAL A 31 -9.47 1.53 -0.52
CA VAL A 31 -9.67 1.57 0.94
C VAL A 31 -8.33 1.76 1.64
N PHE A 32 -8.28 2.64 2.64
CA PHE A 32 -7.21 2.71 3.62
C PHE A 32 -7.81 2.62 5.02
N ILE A 33 -7.20 1.80 5.88
CA ILE A 33 -7.63 1.61 7.26
C ILE A 33 -6.48 2.01 8.18
N TRP A 34 -6.75 2.93 9.10
CA TRP A 34 -5.84 3.31 10.14
C TRP A 34 -6.17 2.58 11.45
N ASP A 35 -5.31 1.64 11.85
CA ASP A 35 -5.35 1.05 13.17
C ASP A 35 -4.23 1.67 14.03
N PRO A 36 -4.55 2.52 15.03
CA PRO A 36 -3.55 3.12 15.90
C PRO A 36 -2.85 2.10 16.80
N GLU A 37 -3.43 0.93 16.98
CA GLU A 37 -2.88 -0.15 17.82
C GLU A 37 -2.04 -1.15 17.03
N GLU A 38 -2.08 -1.12 15.68
CA GLU A 38 -1.24 -1.98 14.85
C GLU A 38 0.24 -1.69 15.14
N GLY A 39 0.97 -2.71 15.53
CA GLY A 39 2.39 -2.60 15.82
C GLY A 39 2.72 -2.37 17.31
N GLY A 40 1.74 -2.08 18.16
CA GLY A 40 1.95 -1.91 19.61
C GLY A 40 3.05 -0.88 19.90
N GLU A 41 4.14 -1.27 20.58
CA GLU A 41 5.30 -0.41 20.87
C GLU A 41 6.03 0.10 19.61
N TRP A 42 5.83 -0.50 18.45
CA TRP A 42 6.41 -0.13 17.17
C TRP A 42 5.44 0.65 16.28
N SER A 43 4.36 1.18 16.85
CA SER A 43 3.42 2.04 16.12
C SER A 43 4.11 3.27 15.55
N PRO A 44 3.65 3.80 14.39
CA PRO A 44 4.27 4.95 13.74
C PRO A 44 4.38 6.17 14.64
N GLY A 45 5.58 6.71 14.78
CA GLY A 45 5.83 7.96 15.49
C GLY A 45 5.23 9.19 14.79
N ALA A 46 5.28 10.34 15.43
CA ALA A 46 4.64 11.58 14.95
C ALA A 46 5.10 12.00 13.54
N ALA A 47 6.40 11.89 13.22
CA ALA A 47 6.90 12.21 11.87
C ALA A 47 6.37 11.26 10.81
N SER A 48 6.28 9.96 11.11
CA SER A 48 5.72 8.96 10.18
C SER A 48 4.22 9.17 9.97
N ARG A 49 3.48 9.57 11.01
CA ARG A 49 2.06 9.90 10.92
C ARG A 49 1.83 11.18 10.12
N TRP A 50 2.69 12.19 10.29
CA TRP A 50 2.66 13.38 9.44
C TRP A 50 2.84 13.01 7.96
N CYS A 51 3.84 12.21 7.66
CA CYS A 51 4.08 11.72 6.30
C CYS A 51 2.87 10.93 5.75
N LEU A 52 2.30 10.05 6.58
CA LEU A 52 1.11 9.27 6.22
C LEU A 52 -0.10 10.16 5.92
N HIS A 53 -0.34 11.21 6.72
CA HIS A 53 -1.42 12.16 6.48
C HIS A 53 -1.33 12.78 5.09
N HIS A 54 -0.16 13.34 4.74
CA HIS A 54 0.04 13.97 3.44
C HIS A 54 0.05 12.98 2.27
N ALA A 55 0.54 11.77 2.50
CA ALA A 55 0.47 10.71 1.47
C ALA A 55 -0.97 10.28 1.19
N LEU A 56 -1.81 10.19 2.21
CA LEU A 56 -3.24 9.86 2.04
C LEU A 56 -4.01 11.00 1.38
N ASP A 57 -3.73 12.25 1.75
CA ASP A 57 -4.28 13.43 1.09
C ASP A 57 -3.95 13.44 -0.41
N SER A 58 -2.67 13.25 -0.74
CA SER A 58 -2.21 13.18 -2.14
C SER A 58 -2.84 12.01 -2.91
N LEU A 59 -2.93 10.83 -2.30
CA LEU A 59 -3.55 9.66 -2.92
C LEU A 59 -5.06 9.88 -3.13
N GLY A 60 -5.75 10.45 -2.13
CA GLY A 60 -7.16 10.79 -2.21
C GLY A 60 -7.45 11.73 -3.37
N ASN A 61 -6.71 12.84 -3.46
CA ASN A 61 -6.82 13.81 -4.56
C ASN A 61 -6.58 13.15 -5.93
N SER A 62 -5.56 12.30 -6.05
CA SER A 62 -5.28 11.59 -7.31
C SER A 62 -6.39 10.62 -7.72
N ILE A 63 -7.03 9.96 -6.75
CA ILE A 63 -8.18 9.08 -6.99
C ILE A 63 -9.42 9.90 -7.38
N GLU A 64 -9.65 11.06 -6.75
CA GLU A 64 -10.76 11.96 -7.08
C GLU A 64 -10.64 12.53 -8.49
N GLU A 65 -9.45 12.91 -8.93
CA GLU A 65 -9.18 13.33 -10.31
C GLU A 65 -9.54 12.25 -11.34
N LEU A 66 -9.48 10.98 -10.95
CA LEU A 66 -9.89 9.83 -11.76
C LEU A 66 -11.37 9.46 -11.59
N GLY A 67 -12.12 10.25 -10.83
CA GLY A 67 -13.55 10.07 -10.60
C GLY A 67 -13.91 9.02 -9.54
N GLY A 68 -12.94 8.60 -8.73
CA GLY A 68 -13.12 7.71 -7.57
C GLY A 68 -13.22 8.49 -6.26
N CYS A 69 -13.19 7.74 -5.14
CA CYS A 69 -13.07 8.30 -3.80
C CYS A 69 -12.34 7.30 -2.91
N LEU A 70 -11.30 7.74 -2.21
CA LEU A 70 -10.58 6.91 -1.24
C LEU A 70 -11.43 6.73 0.03
N VAL A 71 -11.80 5.50 0.31
CA VAL A 71 -12.53 5.15 1.53
C VAL A 71 -11.54 5.08 2.69
N LEU A 72 -11.65 6.02 3.61
CA LEU A 72 -10.89 6.04 4.85
C LEU A 72 -11.72 5.44 5.99
N ALA A 73 -11.09 4.59 6.80
CA ALA A 73 -11.68 4.03 8.01
C ALA A 73 -10.66 3.95 9.14
N LYS A 74 -11.15 3.91 10.39
CA LYS A 74 -10.31 3.81 11.58
C LYS A 74 -10.73 2.62 12.43
N GLY A 75 -9.77 1.75 12.78
CA GLY A 75 -9.99 0.56 13.59
C GLY A 75 -9.33 -0.67 12.99
N LYS A 76 -9.74 -1.85 13.44
CA LYS A 76 -9.15 -3.12 13.05
C LYS A 76 -9.57 -3.55 11.65
N ALA A 77 -8.58 -3.88 10.82
CA ALA A 77 -8.83 -4.23 9.43
C ALA A 77 -9.66 -5.52 9.27
N GLU A 78 -9.48 -6.50 10.16
CA GLU A 78 -10.25 -7.75 10.18
C GLU A 78 -11.74 -7.57 10.48
N GLU A 79 -12.13 -6.46 11.11
CA GLU A 79 -13.53 -6.11 11.36
C GLU A 79 -14.11 -5.24 10.24
N ILE A 80 -13.30 -4.34 9.70
CA ILE A 80 -13.73 -3.32 8.73
C ILE A 80 -13.83 -3.89 7.32
N LEU A 81 -12.83 -4.66 6.87
CA LEU A 81 -12.80 -5.14 5.48
C LEU A 81 -13.99 -6.04 5.11
N PRO A 82 -14.42 -7.03 5.92
CA PRO A 82 -15.60 -7.83 5.59
C PRO A 82 -16.87 -6.97 5.49
N ARG A 83 -17.01 -5.98 6.38
CA ARG A 83 -18.16 -5.08 6.39
C ARG A 83 -18.18 -4.16 5.16
N LEU A 84 -17.03 -3.59 4.78
CA LEU A 84 -16.91 -2.77 3.57
C LEU A 84 -17.16 -3.61 2.31
N ALA A 85 -16.60 -4.82 2.23
CA ALA A 85 -16.83 -5.70 1.11
C ALA A 85 -18.32 -6.04 0.96
N ALA A 86 -19.01 -6.34 2.05
CA ALA A 86 -20.46 -6.55 2.05
C ALA A 86 -21.24 -5.29 1.62
N THR A 87 -20.88 -4.12 2.15
CA THR A 87 -21.52 -2.83 1.83
C THR A 87 -21.43 -2.51 0.34
N TYR A 88 -20.27 -2.72 -0.26
CA TYR A 88 -20.03 -2.43 -1.68
C TYR A 88 -20.29 -3.62 -2.61
N GLN A 89 -20.73 -4.75 -2.07
CA GLN A 89 -20.94 -6.00 -2.82
C GLN A 89 -19.66 -6.39 -3.60
N ALA A 90 -18.55 -6.35 -2.90
CA ALA A 90 -17.25 -6.76 -3.45
C ALA A 90 -16.99 -8.24 -3.17
N ASP A 91 -16.54 -8.95 -4.20
CA ASP A 91 -16.31 -10.38 -4.17
C ASP A 91 -14.86 -10.72 -3.74
N GLU A 92 -13.98 -9.73 -3.77
CA GLU A 92 -12.55 -9.93 -3.56
C GLU A 92 -11.90 -8.72 -2.90
N VAL A 93 -10.92 -8.99 -2.02
CA VAL A 93 -10.05 -7.98 -1.39
C VAL A 93 -8.62 -8.19 -1.86
N LEU A 94 -8.03 -7.16 -2.46
CA LEU A 94 -6.65 -7.13 -2.96
C LEU A 94 -5.79 -6.29 -2.05
N TYR A 95 -4.57 -6.73 -1.74
CA TYR A 95 -3.67 -5.96 -0.89
C TYR A 95 -2.19 -6.30 -1.10
N ALA A 96 -1.33 -5.34 -0.73
CA ALA A 96 0.11 -5.54 -0.71
C ALA A 96 0.54 -6.29 0.55
N ARG A 97 1.37 -7.35 0.40
CA ARG A 97 1.95 -8.08 1.52
C ARG A 97 2.84 -7.21 2.37
N THR A 98 2.82 -7.44 3.66
CA THR A 98 3.78 -6.89 4.61
C THR A 98 4.65 -8.00 5.20
N TYR A 99 5.87 -7.66 5.60
CA TYR A 99 6.90 -8.64 5.97
C TYR A 99 7.39 -8.46 7.42
N HIS A 100 6.81 -7.51 8.17
CA HIS A 100 7.10 -7.33 9.59
C HIS A 100 6.06 -8.07 10.47
N PRO A 101 6.44 -8.49 11.69
CA PRO A 101 5.60 -9.38 12.51
C PRO A 101 4.17 -8.89 12.72
N ALA A 102 3.96 -7.64 13.14
CA ALA A 102 2.62 -7.09 13.37
C ALA A 102 1.78 -7.11 12.07
N GLY A 103 2.34 -6.66 10.96
CA GLY A 103 1.64 -6.65 9.67
C GLY A 103 1.29 -8.06 9.17
N ILE A 104 2.11 -9.07 9.46
CA ILE A 104 1.80 -10.49 9.16
C ILE A 104 0.62 -10.96 10.02
N GLN A 105 0.59 -10.60 11.31
CA GLN A 105 -0.53 -10.94 12.20
C GLN A 105 -1.84 -10.32 11.74
N THR A 106 -1.84 -9.00 11.44
CA THR A 106 -3.00 -8.31 10.88
C THR A 106 -3.47 -8.97 9.58
N GLN A 107 -2.52 -9.29 8.68
CA GLN A 107 -2.84 -9.95 7.41
C GLN A 107 -3.52 -11.31 7.63
N SER A 108 -3.00 -12.15 8.53
CA SER A 108 -3.61 -13.45 8.83
C SER A 108 -5.01 -13.31 9.44
N ALA A 109 -5.22 -12.34 10.34
CA ALA A 109 -6.53 -12.08 10.93
C ALA A 109 -7.54 -11.60 9.86
N VAL A 110 -7.10 -10.74 8.94
CA VAL A 110 -7.93 -10.28 7.80
C VAL A 110 -8.28 -11.44 6.87
N GLU A 111 -7.31 -12.29 6.50
CA GLU A 111 -7.55 -13.45 5.64
C GLU A 111 -8.57 -14.39 6.26
N GLU A 112 -8.45 -14.68 7.57
CA GLU A 112 -9.40 -15.53 8.30
C GLU A 112 -10.82 -14.91 8.33
N SER A 113 -10.93 -13.62 8.63
CA SER A 113 -12.24 -12.95 8.70
C SER A 113 -12.94 -12.86 7.35
N LEU A 114 -12.18 -12.63 6.27
CA LEU A 114 -12.72 -12.59 4.91
C LEU A 114 -13.12 -14.00 4.40
N GLU A 115 -12.35 -15.04 4.77
CA GLU A 115 -12.71 -16.44 4.47
C GLU A 115 -14.03 -16.82 5.14
N GLN A 116 -14.23 -16.47 6.42
CA GLN A 116 -15.49 -16.67 7.15
C GLN A 116 -16.66 -15.94 6.51
N ALA A 117 -16.41 -14.77 5.89
CA ALA A 117 -17.39 -14.00 5.14
C ALA A 117 -17.56 -14.47 3.68
N HIS A 118 -16.89 -15.53 3.25
CA HIS A 118 -16.87 -16.03 1.87
C HIS A 118 -16.40 -15.00 0.84
N ILE A 119 -15.45 -14.13 1.22
CA ILE A 119 -14.84 -13.12 0.36
C ILE A 119 -13.43 -13.59 -0.01
N HIS A 120 -13.13 -13.58 -1.31
CA HIS A 120 -11.80 -13.97 -1.79
C HIS A 120 -10.74 -12.94 -1.41
N THR A 121 -9.52 -13.41 -1.16
CA THR A 121 -8.35 -12.56 -0.92
C THR A 121 -7.25 -12.85 -1.92
N GLN A 122 -6.59 -11.80 -2.40
CA GLN A 122 -5.40 -11.93 -3.21
C GLN A 122 -4.33 -10.95 -2.75
N SER A 123 -3.18 -11.46 -2.36
CA SER A 123 -2.05 -10.63 -1.92
C SER A 123 -0.93 -10.57 -2.95
N PHE A 124 -0.22 -9.44 -2.98
CA PHE A 124 0.82 -9.15 -3.96
C PHE A 124 2.11 -8.68 -3.30
N ASN A 125 3.25 -8.95 -3.95
CA ASN A 125 4.49 -8.28 -3.61
C ASN A 125 4.51 -6.89 -4.26
N ALA A 126 4.38 -5.85 -3.45
CA ALA A 126 4.39 -4.45 -3.90
C ALA A 126 5.62 -3.66 -3.42
N SER A 127 6.55 -4.29 -2.66
CA SER A 127 7.63 -3.56 -1.99
C SER A 127 9.00 -4.20 -2.07
N LEU A 128 9.09 -5.50 -2.38
CA LEU A 128 10.36 -6.22 -2.42
C LEU A 128 10.76 -6.54 -3.86
N LEU A 129 12.04 -6.39 -4.17
CA LEU A 129 12.60 -6.88 -5.44
C LEU A 129 12.48 -8.41 -5.54
N GLN A 130 12.53 -9.09 -4.40
CA GLN A 130 12.43 -10.54 -4.33
C GLN A 130 11.81 -10.95 -2.98
N GLU A 131 10.89 -11.90 -3.02
CA GLU A 131 10.25 -12.45 -1.82
C GLU A 131 11.27 -13.26 -0.97
N PRO A 132 11.17 -13.23 0.38
CA PRO A 132 12.14 -13.92 1.24
C PRO A 132 12.24 -15.43 1.01
N TRP A 133 11.19 -16.06 0.49
CA TRP A 133 11.14 -17.49 0.20
C TRP A 133 11.61 -17.90 -1.19
N GLU A 134 11.84 -16.94 -2.11
CA GLU A 134 12.28 -17.22 -3.48
C GLU A 134 13.76 -17.54 -3.55
N THR A 135 14.60 -16.95 -2.65
CA THR A 135 16.05 -17.19 -2.63
C THR A 135 16.46 -17.96 -1.38
N LYS A 136 16.71 -19.25 -1.56
CA LYS A 136 17.16 -20.17 -0.51
C LYS A 136 18.55 -20.72 -0.84
N ASN A 137 19.32 -21.11 0.18
CA ASN A 137 20.60 -21.80 0.03
C ASN A 137 20.41 -23.24 -0.44
N GLY A 138 21.52 -23.98 -0.64
CA GLY A 138 21.50 -25.39 -1.10
C GLY A 138 20.76 -26.37 -0.18
N SER A 139 20.52 -26.00 1.10
CA SER A 139 19.74 -26.79 2.07
C SER A 139 18.29 -26.31 2.22
N GLY A 140 17.83 -25.42 1.36
CA GLY A 140 16.45 -24.89 1.38
C GLY A 140 16.19 -23.82 2.47
N LYS A 141 17.23 -23.35 3.16
CA LYS A 141 17.14 -22.33 4.23
C LYS A 141 17.52 -20.94 3.71
N PRO A 142 17.11 -19.87 4.40
CA PRO A 142 17.57 -18.52 4.11
C PRO A 142 19.11 -18.42 4.18
N PHE A 143 19.67 -17.53 3.38
CA PHE A 143 21.09 -17.21 3.50
C PHE A 143 21.35 -16.40 4.77
N GLN A 144 22.46 -16.69 5.45
CA GLN A 144 22.91 -15.95 6.63
C GLN A 144 24.03 -14.94 6.29
N VAL A 145 24.57 -15.00 5.08
CA VAL A 145 25.69 -14.16 4.62
C VAL A 145 25.31 -13.49 3.31
N PHE A 146 25.59 -12.19 3.20
CA PHE A 146 25.19 -11.37 2.06
C PHE A 146 25.78 -11.83 0.72
N THR A 147 27.09 -12.10 0.66
CA THR A 147 27.75 -12.39 -0.63
C THR A 147 27.18 -13.59 -1.39
N PRO A 148 26.95 -14.76 -0.77
CA PRO A 148 26.30 -15.88 -1.45
C PRO A 148 24.83 -15.58 -1.83
N TYR A 149 24.11 -14.86 -0.96
CA TYR A 149 22.76 -14.39 -1.26
C TYR A 149 22.77 -13.52 -2.51
N TRP A 150 23.60 -12.48 -2.54
CA TRP A 150 23.69 -11.56 -3.67
C TRP A 150 24.07 -12.23 -4.99
N ARG A 151 25.04 -13.15 -4.97
CA ARG A 151 25.40 -13.92 -6.17
C ARG A 151 24.23 -14.70 -6.75
N LYS A 152 23.37 -15.24 -5.89
CA LYS A 152 22.22 -16.02 -6.32
C LYS A 152 21.04 -15.13 -6.74
N SER A 153 20.82 -14.01 -6.05
CA SER A 153 19.68 -13.12 -6.29
C SER A 153 19.89 -12.19 -7.50
N ARG A 154 21.11 -11.63 -7.67
CA ARG A 154 21.41 -10.63 -8.69
C ARG A 154 20.91 -10.97 -10.11
N PRO A 155 21.05 -12.19 -10.62
CA PRO A 155 20.57 -12.53 -11.97
C PRO A 155 19.05 -12.51 -12.14
N VAL A 156 18.29 -12.58 -11.05
CA VAL A 156 16.83 -12.78 -11.06
C VAL A 156 16.04 -11.65 -10.41
N ILE A 157 16.70 -10.64 -9.81
CA ILE A 157 16.03 -9.51 -9.16
C ILE A 157 15.55 -8.44 -10.14
N TYR A 158 15.86 -8.57 -11.43
CA TYR A 158 15.39 -7.62 -12.42
C TYR A 158 13.87 -7.76 -12.59
N ARG A 159 13.18 -6.65 -12.41
CA ARG A 159 11.73 -6.55 -12.59
C ARG A 159 11.41 -5.33 -13.42
N GLU A 160 10.65 -5.51 -14.48
CA GLU A 160 10.12 -4.39 -15.24
C GLU A 160 8.95 -3.75 -14.49
N PRO A 161 8.81 -2.41 -14.57
CA PRO A 161 7.62 -1.73 -14.06
C PRO A 161 6.34 -2.29 -14.69
N LEU A 162 5.27 -2.34 -13.90
CA LEU A 162 3.98 -2.83 -14.38
C LEU A 162 3.40 -1.89 -15.43
N GLN A 163 2.83 -2.47 -16.48
CA GLN A 163 2.30 -1.73 -17.64
C GLN A 163 0.77 -1.69 -17.58
N TYR A 164 0.21 -0.60 -17.05
CA TYR A 164 -1.22 -0.30 -17.13
C TYR A 164 -1.45 1.21 -17.17
N GLN A 165 -2.64 1.61 -17.63
CA GLN A 165 -2.98 3.03 -17.77
C GLN A 165 -3.71 3.51 -16.51
N VAL A 166 -3.04 4.30 -15.67
CA VAL A 166 -3.61 4.89 -14.45
C VAL A 166 -4.89 5.67 -14.75
N SER A 167 -4.93 6.41 -15.86
CA SER A 167 -6.11 7.18 -16.29
C SER A 167 -7.34 6.33 -16.65
N LYS A 168 -7.21 5.01 -16.71
CA LYS A 168 -8.31 4.07 -17.00
C LYS A 168 -8.67 3.18 -15.82
N LEU A 169 -8.20 3.50 -14.62
CA LEU A 169 -8.56 2.74 -13.43
C LEU A 169 -10.08 2.85 -13.19
N PRO A 170 -10.81 1.73 -13.13
CA PRO A 170 -12.26 1.72 -13.01
C PRO A 170 -12.70 1.92 -11.56
N PHE A 171 -12.39 3.07 -10.97
CA PHE A 171 -12.83 3.37 -9.61
C PHE A 171 -14.35 3.48 -9.50
N LEU A 172 -14.89 2.95 -8.42
CA LEU A 172 -16.29 3.19 -8.04
C LEU A 172 -16.48 4.69 -7.76
N LYS A 173 -17.47 5.30 -8.42
CA LYS A 173 -17.65 6.76 -8.42
C LYS A 173 -18.14 7.36 -7.11
N THR A 174 -18.83 6.56 -6.30
CA THR A 174 -19.55 7.07 -5.11
C THR A 174 -19.40 6.18 -3.88
N PRO A 175 -18.21 5.68 -3.53
CA PRO A 175 -18.05 5.12 -2.21
C PRO A 175 -18.12 6.25 -1.17
N THR A 176 -18.65 5.97 0.00
CA THR A 176 -18.72 6.95 1.09
C THR A 176 -17.62 6.61 2.10
N PRO A 177 -16.69 7.52 2.38
CA PRO A 177 -15.72 7.32 3.45
C PRO A 177 -16.43 7.12 4.80
N GLU A 178 -15.89 6.25 5.65
CA GLU A 178 -16.38 6.07 7.02
C GLU A 178 -15.76 7.09 7.98
N SER A 179 -14.60 7.62 7.61
CA SER A 179 -13.90 8.67 8.33
C SER A 179 -13.33 9.69 7.36
N SER A 180 -13.27 10.94 7.79
CA SER A 180 -12.47 11.95 7.12
C SER A 180 -10.98 11.76 7.46
N LEU A 181 -10.10 12.41 6.70
CA LEU A 181 -8.66 12.36 6.97
C LEU A 181 -8.31 12.95 8.35
N ASP A 182 -9.01 13.99 8.77
CA ASP A 182 -8.82 14.62 10.09
C ASP A 182 -9.24 13.71 11.25
N GLU A 183 -10.30 12.92 11.08
CA GLU A 183 -10.78 11.96 12.09
C GLU A 183 -9.79 10.81 12.32
N LEU A 184 -8.88 10.55 11.40
CA LEU A 184 -7.78 9.60 11.63
C LEU A 184 -6.81 10.10 12.71
N ALA A 185 -6.78 11.40 12.99
CA ALA A 185 -5.93 12.05 14.01
C ALA A 185 -4.43 11.70 13.84
N LEU A 186 -3.94 11.79 12.62
CA LEU A 186 -2.55 11.47 12.27
C LEU A 186 -1.58 12.60 12.62
N LEU A 187 -2.04 13.86 12.50
CA LEU A 187 -1.21 15.02 12.81
C LEU A 187 -1.10 15.20 14.32
N PRO A 188 0.09 15.54 14.85
CA PRO A 188 0.27 15.84 16.25
C PRO A 188 -0.29 17.22 16.61
N ASP A 189 -0.72 17.41 17.87
CA ASP A 189 -1.27 18.67 18.37
C ASP A 189 -0.22 19.80 18.38
N HIS A 190 1.06 19.47 18.55
CA HIS A 190 2.16 20.43 18.47
C HIS A 190 2.67 20.57 17.04
N HIS A 191 2.70 21.79 16.54
CA HIS A 191 3.05 22.15 15.15
C HIS A 191 4.58 22.20 14.89
N TRP A 192 5.37 21.31 15.51
CA TRP A 192 6.82 21.22 15.30
C TRP A 192 7.22 20.87 13.85
N TYR A 193 6.28 20.38 13.06
CA TYR A 193 6.45 19.96 11.67
C TYR A 193 6.21 21.08 10.65
N GLU A 194 5.92 22.33 11.07
CA GLU A 194 5.58 23.45 10.17
C GLU A 194 6.62 23.69 9.07
N LYS A 195 7.89 23.40 9.35
CA LYS A 195 8.98 23.53 8.37
C LYS A 195 9.15 22.30 7.45
N PHE A 196 8.46 21.20 7.69
CA PHE A 196 8.60 19.99 6.89
C PHE A 196 8.21 20.21 5.43
N PRO A 197 7.12 20.92 5.09
CA PRO A 197 6.75 21.18 3.70
C PRO A 197 7.79 21.96 2.90
N GLU A 198 8.69 22.68 3.54
CA GLU A 198 9.80 23.37 2.88
C GLU A 198 10.83 22.39 2.27
N HIS A 199 10.91 21.18 2.82
CA HIS A 199 11.92 20.19 2.48
C HIS A 199 11.34 18.85 1.97
N TRP A 200 10.09 18.55 2.30
CA TRP A 200 9.45 17.27 2.01
C TRP A 200 8.11 17.46 1.31
N ILE A 201 8.06 17.08 0.05
CA ILE A 201 6.82 17.02 -0.73
C ILE A 201 6.40 15.54 -0.76
N VAL A 202 5.33 15.20 -0.02
CA VAL A 202 4.87 13.83 0.16
C VAL A 202 3.78 13.53 -0.87
N THR A 203 4.20 13.36 -2.12
CA THR A 203 3.33 12.97 -3.23
C THR A 203 3.99 11.90 -4.09
N GLU A 204 3.22 11.09 -4.79
CA GLU A 204 3.73 10.10 -5.74
C GLU A 204 4.53 10.80 -6.86
N GLU A 205 4.04 11.90 -7.36
CA GLU A 205 4.71 12.67 -8.44
C GLU A 205 6.07 13.21 -8.01
N ALA A 206 6.18 13.77 -6.80
CA ALA A 206 7.46 14.25 -6.28
C ALA A 206 8.48 13.12 -6.10
N ALA A 207 8.01 11.93 -5.70
CA ALA A 207 8.87 10.75 -5.60
C ALA A 207 9.40 10.32 -6.97
N HIS A 208 8.58 10.31 -8.02
CA HIS A 208 9.01 10.03 -9.39
C HIS A 208 10.02 11.06 -9.89
N GLN A 209 9.76 12.35 -9.71
CA GLN A 209 10.69 13.41 -10.10
C GLN A 209 12.05 13.29 -9.40
N MET A 210 12.06 12.88 -8.13
CA MET A 210 13.30 12.64 -7.39
C MET A 210 14.07 11.44 -7.94
N ILE A 211 13.37 10.35 -8.30
CA ILE A 211 14.00 9.17 -8.93
C ILE A 211 14.63 9.58 -10.26
N ASP A 212 13.91 10.28 -11.14
CA ASP A 212 14.40 10.70 -12.45
C ASP A 212 15.65 11.56 -12.31
N ARG A 213 15.65 12.55 -11.42
CA ARG A 213 16.82 13.39 -11.12
C ARG A 213 18.02 12.55 -10.65
N THR A 214 17.79 11.62 -9.72
CA THR A 214 18.85 10.77 -9.17
C THR A 214 19.47 9.88 -10.26
N VAL A 215 18.64 9.30 -11.13
CA VAL A 215 19.09 8.49 -12.26
C VAL A 215 19.93 9.33 -13.24
N GLU A 216 19.50 10.54 -13.55
CA GLU A 216 20.27 11.46 -14.42
C GLU A 216 21.62 11.83 -13.81
N GLU A 217 21.69 12.12 -12.51
CA GLU A 217 22.92 12.46 -11.80
C GLU A 217 23.92 11.29 -11.81
N VAL A 218 23.43 10.08 -11.53
CA VAL A 218 24.27 8.86 -11.51
C VAL A 218 24.74 8.46 -12.90
N THR A 219 23.96 8.71 -13.95
CA THR A 219 24.35 8.35 -15.32
C THR A 219 25.29 9.38 -15.96
N ARG A 220 25.42 10.60 -15.40
CA ARG A 220 26.36 11.64 -15.86
C ARG A 220 27.73 11.57 -15.16
N SER A 221 27.85 10.83 -14.08
CA SER A 221 29.10 10.65 -13.29
C SER A 221 29.87 9.41 -13.74
#